data_d8b88d7be8a868b3fe368578da0d8544
#
_entry.id   d8b88d7be8a868b3fe368578da0d8544
#
_cell.length_a   1.000
_cell.length_b   1.000
_cell.length_c   1.000
_cell.angle_alpha   90.00
_cell.angle_beta   90.00
_cell.angle_gamma   90.00
#
_symmetry.space_group_name_H-M   'P 1'
#
loop_
_entity.id
_entity.type
_entity.pdbx_description
1 polymer ?
#
loop_
_entity_poly.entity_id
_entity_poly.type
_entity_poly.pdbx_seq_one_letter_code
_entity_poly.pdbx_strand_id
1 'polypeptide(L)'
;MLKTIYGNALKVIAKKPFKLWGISLIAVLLEGFIAGYPMVDIKCACYDGSYHSVDSNEMAFKTAARIGFRAACEKADPVILEPMADMRVTVTEEFAGAVMGDISTRRGRILGSESAEEPGETVIVIRVPYAEIVNYTRDLRSMTRGNGSYTYQINGYEQAPGDVQQKLVEEYQASRNQG
;
A
#
# COMPACT_ATOMS: atom_id res chain seq x y z
N MET A 1 1.61 -6.58 0.87
CA MET A 1 2.24 -5.94 -0.29
C MET A 1 1.70 -4.52 -0.39
N LEU A 2 2.50 -3.52 -0.03
CA LEU A 2 2.09 -2.12 -0.07
C LEU A 2 2.18 -1.58 -1.50
N LYS A 3 1.28 -0.68 -1.87
CA LYS A 3 1.23 -0.04 -3.19
C LYS A 3 1.15 1.47 -3.00
N THR A 4 1.61 2.25 -3.98
CA THR A 4 1.52 3.71 -3.97
C THR A 4 0.52 4.17 -5.04
N ILE A 5 -0.44 5.02 -4.66
CA ILE A 5 -1.40 5.65 -5.59
C ILE A 5 -1.19 7.17 -5.61
N TYR A 6 -1.44 7.79 -6.75
CA TYR A 6 -1.48 9.23 -6.91
C TYR A 6 -2.93 9.71 -7.04
N GLY A 7 -3.37 10.56 -6.11
CA GLY A 7 -4.75 11.06 -6.04
C GLY A 7 -5.19 11.99 -7.17
N ASN A 8 -4.27 12.49 -7.99
CA ASN A 8 -4.57 13.26 -9.20
C ASN A 8 -3.74 12.71 -10.35
N ALA A 9 -4.41 12.16 -11.36
CA ALA A 9 -3.77 11.58 -12.53
C ALA A 9 -2.74 12.55 -13.14
N LEU A 10 -1.47 12.23 -13.00
CA LEU A 10 -0.39 12.93 -13.66
C LEU A 10 -0.52 12.68 -15.17
N LYS A 11 -1.16 13.61 -15.89
CA LYS A 11 -1.23 13.57 -17.35
C LYS A 11 0.05 14.08 -17.95
N VAL A 12 0.99 13.20 -18.23
CA VAL A 12 2.13 13.48 -19.10
C VAL A 12 1.79 12.91 -20.48
N ILE A 13 1.40 13.74 -21.46
CA ILE A 13 0.91 13.30 -22.77
C ILE A 13 2.01 13.38 -23.81
N ALA A 14 2.41 12.24 -24.43
CA ALA A 14 3.40 12.22 -25.54
C ALA A 14 2.73 12.26 -26.91
N LYS A 15 3.19 13.16 -27.78
CA LYS A 15 2.70 13.32 -29.17
C LYS A 15 3.39 12.41 -30.19
N LYS A 16 4.44 11.66 -29.83
CA LYS A 16 5.11 10.71 -30.73
C LYS A 16 5.44 9.37 -30.06
N PRO A 17 5.33 8.22 -30.76
CA PRO A 17 5.58 6.91 -30.19
C PRO A 17 7.08 6.64 -30.03
N PHE A 18 7.65 6.99 -28.90
CA PHE A 18 9.00 6.59 -28.52
C PHE A 18 8.94 5.29 -27.71
N LYS A 19 9.14 4.15 -28.36
CA LYS A 19 9.14 2.82 -27.71
C LYS A 19 10.20 2.65 -26.62
N LEU A 20 11.26 3.47 -26.63
CA LEU A 20 12.40 3.40 -25.69
C LEU A 20 12.13 4.02 -24.30
N TRP A 21 11.15 4.90 -24.17
CA TRP A 21 10.80 5.55 -22.91
C TRP A 21 10.05 4.62 -21.94
N GLY A 22 9.33 3.65 -22.49
CA GLY A 22 8.50 2.74 -21.69
C GLY A 22 9.31 1.90 -20.70
N ILE A 23 10.48 1.41 -21.10
CA ILE A 23 11.29 0.49 -20.26
C ILE A 23 11.87 1.21 -19.04
N SER A 24 12.35 2.45 -19.20
CA SER A 24 12.90 3.22 -18.08
C SER A 24 11.85 3.68 -17.11
N LEU A 25 10.64 3.98 -17.61
CA LEU A 25 9.51 4.35 -16.78
C LEU A 25 9.03 3.15 -15.94
N ILE A 26 8.98 1.96 -16.54
CA ILE A 26 8.63 0.71 -15.85
C ILE A 26 9.58 0.45 -14.67
N ALA A 27 10.89 0.64 -14.86
CA ALA A 27 11.86 0.45 -13.77
C ALA A 27 11.57 1.39 -12.59
N VAL A 28 11.33 2.68 -12.84
CA VAL A 28 10.99 3.64 -11.77
C VAL A 28 9.65 3.31 -11.10
N LEU A 29 8.67 2.83 -11.86
CA LEU A 29 7.37 2.41 -11.32
C LEU A 29 7.50 1.19 -10.40
N LEU A 30 8.40 0.25 -10.73
CA LEU A 30 8.64 -0.95 -9.94
C LEU A 30 9.49 -0.68 -8.69
N GLU A 31 10.48 0.20 -8.79
CA GLU A 31 11.34 0.60 -7.66
C GLU A 31 10.60 1.46 -6.64
N GLY A 32 9.49 2.08 -7.04
CA GLY A 32 8.75 3.02 -6.22
C GLY A 32 9.48 4.36 -6.04
N PHE A 33 8.76 5.35 -5.56
CA PHE A 33 9.31 6.70 -5.45
C PHE A 33 9.57 7.12 -4.00
N ILE A 34 8.63 6.86 -3.09
CA ILE A 34 8.68 7.37 -1.71
C ILE A 34 9.23 6.34 -0.71
N ALA A 35 8.85 5.08 -0.84
CA ALA A 35 9.20 4.04 0.13
C ALA A 35 9.51 2.67 -0.52
N GLY A 36 9.96 2.65 -1.77
CA GLY A 36 10.35 1.42 -2.46
C GLY A 36 9.19 0.50 -2.87
N TYR A 37 7.94 0.92 -2.70
CA TYR A 37 6.77 0.13 -3.10
C TYR A 37 6.36 0.42 -4.53
N PRO A 38 5.96 -0.60 -5.32
CA PRO A 38 5.52 -0.41 -6.68
C PRO A 38 4.38 0.60 -6.78
N MET A 39 4.47 1.45 -7.79
CA MET A 39 3.46 2.45 -8.09
C MET A 39 2.33 1.83 -8.92
N VAL A 40 1.09 2.22 -8.67
CA VAL A 40 -0.11 1.73 -9.36
C VAL A 40 -1.01 2.88 -9.83
N ASP A 41 -1.90 2.60 -10.77
CA ASP A 41 -2.87 3.54 -11.33
C ASP A 41 -2.25 4.82 -11.91
N ILE A 42 -1.08 4.67 -12.56
CA ILE A 42 -0.35 5.77 -13.16
C ILE A 42 -0.55 5.76 -14.67
N LYS A 43 -0.91 6.91 -15.21
CA LYS A 43 -0.90 7.18 -16.65
C LYS A 43 0.17 8.23 -16.94
N CYS A 44 1.25 7.81 -17.59
CA CYS A 44 2.30 8.69 -18.03
C CYS A 44 2.24 8.88 -19.56
N ALA A 45 2.22 10.12 -20.01
CA ALA A 45 2.21 10.46 -21.43
C ALA A 45 3.23 11.60 -21.68
N CYS A 46 4.25 11.36 -22.47
CA CYS A 46 5.21 12.38 -22.85
C CYS A 46 4.70 13.13 -24.09
N TYR A 47 4.48 14.42 -24.02
CA TYR A 47 3.87 15.23 -25.09
C TYR A 47 4.86 16.13 -25.85
N ASP A 48 6.08 16.28 -25.34
CA ASP A 48 7.12 17.07 -25.97
C ASP A 48 8.51 16.50 -25.73
N GLY A 49 9.46 16.80 -26.63
CA GLY A 49 10.84 16.42 -26.50
C GLY A 49 11.66 16.96 -27.69
N SER A 50 12.90 17.32 -27.44
CA SER A 50 13.85 17.74 -28.46
C SER A 50 14.89 16.65 -28.72
N TYR A 51 15.38 16.62 -29.95
CA TYR A 51 16.41 15.71 -30.36
C TYR A 51 17.62 16.52 -30.90
N HIS A 52 18.81 16.17 -30.44
CA HIS A 52 20.07 16.70 -30.97
C HIS A 52 20.97 15.57 -31.40
N SER A 53 21.52 15.68 -32.61
CA SER A 53 22.26 14.58 -33.26
C SER A 53 23.51 14.10 -32.51
N VAL A 54 24.08 14.94 -31.66
CA VAL A 54 25.30 14.62 -30.89
C VAL A 54 24.97 14.09 -29.50
N ASP A 55 23.96 14.65 -28.83
CA ASP A 55 23.71 14.42 -27.41
C ASP A 55 22.50 13.50 -27.13
N SER A 56 21.70 13.23 -28.17
CA SER A 56 20.50 12.42 -28.04
C SER A 56 20.76 10.97 -28.36
N ASN A 57 20.95 10.17 -27.31
CA ASN A 57 21.07 8.71 -27.39
C ASN A 57 20.05 8.05 -26.46
N GLU A 58 19.95 6.74 -26.51
CA GLU A 58 19.01 5.97 -25.70
C GLU A 58 19.17 6.24 -24.19
N MET A 59 20.41 6.32 -23.70
CA MET A 59 20.70 6.55 -22.30
C MET A 59 20.29 7.95 -21.86
N ALA A 60 20.53 8.97 -22.70
CA ALA A 60 20.12 10.35 -22.42
C ALA A 60 18.61 10.47 -22.29
N PHE A 61 17.83 9.83 -23.18
CA PHE A 61 16.37 9.80 -23.10
C PHE A 61 15.87 9.06 -21.86
N LYS A 62 16.49 7.91 -21.52
CA LYS A 62 16.15 7.16 -20.29
C LYS A 62 16.39 8.00 -19.04
N THR A 63 17.52 8.70 -19.00
CA THR A 63 17.87 9.57 -17.86
C THR A 63 16.91 10.75 -17.75
N ALA A 64 16.63 11.44 -18.87
CA ALA A 64 15.68 12.55 -18.90
C ALA A 64 14.28 12.11 -18.45
N ALA A 65 13.82 10.93 -18.89
CA ALA A 65 12.54 10.38 -18.46
C ALA A 65 12.48 10.11 -16.94
N ARG A 66 13.56 9.52 -16.37
CA ARG A 66 13.65 9.27 -14.91
C ARG A 66 13.61 10.58 -14.12
N ILE A 67 14.40 11.57 -14.52
CA ILE A 67 14.47 12.87 -13.85
C ILE A 67 13.12 13.58 -13.93
N GLY A 68 12.55 13.69 -15.12
CA GLY A 68 11.26 14.36 -15.33
C GLY A 68 10.11 13.67 -14.60
N PHE A 69 10.07 12.35 -14.62
CA PHE A 69 9.06 11.58 -13.91
C PHE A 69 9.18 11.75 -12.39
N ARG A 70 10.40 11.68 -11.87
CA ARG A 70 10.66 11.87 -10.43
C ARG A 70 10.23 13.27 -9.97
N ALA A 71 10.62 14.32 -10.70
CA ALA A 71 10.23 15.69 -10.39
C ALA A 71 8.70 15.91 -10.48
N ALA A 72 8.03 15.19 -11.37
CA ALA A 72 6.57 15.22 -11.47
C ALA A 72 5.91 14.49 -10.30
N CYS A 73 6.45 13.36 -9.87
CA CYS A 73 5.98 12.62 -8.70
C CYS A 73 6.11 13.43 -7.40
N GLU A 74 7.22 14.15 -7.22
CA GLU A 74 7.44 15.02 -6.05
C GLU A 74 6.35 16.09 -5.90
N LYS A 75 5.83 16.57 -7.03
CA LYS A 75 4.78 17.60 -7.07
C LYS A 75 3.35 17.04 -7.00
N ALA A 76 3.20 15.73 -7.10
CA ALA A 76 1.90 15.07 -7.19
C ALA A 76 1.35 14.62 -5.83
N ASP A 77 2.04 14.94 -4.74
CA ASP A 77 1.68 14.56 -3.37
C ASP A 77 1.38 13.05 -3.25
N PRO A 78 2.41 12.20 -3.44
CA PRO A 78 2.22 10.77 -3.48
C PRO A 78 1.86 10.19 -2.10
N VAL A 79 0.95 9.21 -2.10
CA VAL A 79 0.52 8.51 -0.90
C VAL A 79 0.86 7.03 -0.94
N ILE A 80 1.12 6.45 0.23
CA ILE A 80 1.30 5.01 0.39
C ILE A 80 -0.06 4.37 0.62
N LEU A 81 -0.29 3.24 -0.05
CA LEU A 81 -1.46 2.41 0.19
C LEU A 81 -1.07 1.16 0.97
N GLU A 82 -1.86 0.87 1.98
CA GLU A 82 -1.78 -0.39 2.72
C GLU A 82 -2.92 -1.34 2.32
N PRO A 83 -2.62 -2.66 2.20
CA PRO A 83 -3.66 -3.65 1.94
C PRO A 83 -4.58 -3.78 3.15
N MET A 84 -5.88 -3.81 2.90
CA MET A 84 -6.90 -4.02 3.92
C MET A 84 -7.36 -5.47 3.91
N ALA A 85 -7.55 -6.03 5.09
CA ALA A 85 -8.13 -7.34 5.30
C ALA A 85 -9.55 -7.21 5.86
N ASP A 86 -10.49 -7.89 5.21
CA ASP A 86 -11.79 -8.18 5.80
C ASP A 86 -11.64 -9.47 6.61
N MET A 87 -11.83 -9.40 7.92
CA MET A 87 -11.57 -10.47 8.87
C MET A 87 -12.85 -10.82 9.64
N ARG A 88 -13.06 -12.10 9.88
CA ARG A 88 -14.13 -12.63 10.70
C ARG A 88 -13.48 -13.37 11.87
N VAL A 89 -13.77 -12.92 13.08
CA VAL A 89 -13.24 -13.52 14.31
C VAL A 89 -14.38 -14.18 15.06
N THR A 90 -14.29 -15.48 15.28
CA THR A 90 -15.26 -16.26 16.06
C THR A 90 -14.71 -16.49 17.45
N VAL A 91 -15.45 -16.06 18.45
CA VAL A 91 -15.09 -16.19 19.87
C VAL A 91 -16.34 -16.40 20.72
N THR A 92 -16.18 -16.94 21.93
CA THR A 92 -17.25 -16.94 22.93
C THR A 92 -17.60 -15.52 23.36
N GLU A 93 -18.85 -15.26 23.67
CA GLU A 93 -19.37 -13.92 24.01
C GLU A 93 -18.55 -13.22 25.10
N GLU A 94 -18.02 -13.98 26.07
CA GLU A 94 -17.20 -13.43 27.17
C GLU A 94 -15.91 -12.73 26.69
N PHE A 95 -15.35 -13.14 25.55
CA PHE A 95 -14.12 -12.55 24.97
C PHE A 95 -14.39 -11.51 23.88
N ALA A 96 -15.62 -11.36 23.43
CA ALA A 96 -15.95 -10.44 22.33
C ALA A 96 -15.50 -9.01 22.62
N GLY A 97 -15.74 -8.52 23.84
CA GLY A 97 -15.32 -7.17 24.24
C GLY A 97 -13.79 -6.97 24.21
N ALA A 98 -13.04 -7.97 24.68
CA ALA A 98 -11.57 -7.93 24.65
C ALA A 98 -11.03 -7.89 23.22
N VAL A 99 -11.60 -8.71 22.33
CA VAL A 99 -11.22 -8.74 20.91
C VAL A 99 -11.56 -7.42 20.23
N MET A 100 -12.75 -6.86 20.45
CA MET A 100 -13.14 -5.57 19.87
C MET A 100 -12.21 -4.44 20.33
N GLY A 101 -11.81 -4.45 21.61
CA GLY A 101 -10.84 -3.50 22.15
C GLY A 101 -9.47 -3.63 21.49
N ASP A 102 -8.93 -4.84 21.35
CA ASP A 102 -7.65 -5.10 20.70
C ASP A 102 -7.66 -4.66 19.22
N ILE A 103 -8.71 -4.98 18.48
CA ILE A 103 -8.87 -4.57 17.09
C ILE A 103 -8.86 -3.05 16.93
N SER A 104 -9.46 -2.32 17.85
CA SER A 104 -9.43 -0.85 17.84
C SER A 104 -8.02 -0.30 18.01
N THR A 105 -7.17 -0.94 18.82
CA THR A 105 -5.76 -0.55 18.96
C THR A 105 -4.93 -0.85 17.71
N ARG A 106 -5.36 -1.79 16.87
CA ARG A 106 -4.75 -2.18 15.59
C ARG A 106 -5.29 -1.39 14.40
N ARG A 107 -5.87 -0.25 14.62
CA ARG A 107 -6.48 0.58 13.55
C ARG A 107 -7.60 -0.14 12.79
N GLY A 108 -8.16 -1.21 13.37
CA GLY A 108 -9.26 -1.97 12.80
C GLY A 108 -10.60 -1.28 13.02
N ARG A 109 -11.52 -1.47 12.07
CA ARG A 109 -12.89 -1.00 12.13
C ARG A 109 -13.82 -2.20 12.30
N ILE A 110 -14.63 -2.20 13.33
CA ILE A 110 -15.67 -3.21 13.55
C ILE A 110 -16.83 -2.85 12.62
N LEU A 111 -17.19 -3.76 11.73
CA LEU A 111 -18.30 -3.58 10.79
C LEU A 111 -19.61 -4.12 11.33
N GLY A 112 -19.53 -5.05 12.26
CA GLY A 112 -20.71 -5.66 12.90
C GLY A 112 -20.36 -6.90 13.69
N SER A 113 -21.37 -7.48 14.31
CA SER A 113 -21.30 -8.80 14.95
C SER A 113 -22.49 -9.64 14.53
N GLU A 114 -22.28 -10.94 14.39
CA GLU A 114 -23.28 -11.92 13.98
C GLU A 114 -23.25 -13.09 14.98
N SER A 115 -24.38 -13.77 15.15
CA SER A 115 -24.40 -15.02 15.91
C SER A 115 -23.61 -16.09 15.16
N ALA A 116 -22.76 -16.83 15.86
CA ALA A 116 -22.10 -17.99 15.30
C ALA A 116 -23.07 -19.18 15.17
N GLU A 117 -22.62 -20.25 14.49
CA GLU A 117 -23.39 -21.48 14.39
C GLU A 117 -23.48 -22.20 15.74
N GLU A 118 -22.43 -22.10 16.55
CA GLU A 118 -22.39 -22.69 17.89
C GLU A 118 -23.04 -21.75 18.94
N PRO A 119 -23.91 -22.27 19.81
CA PRO A 119 -24.53 -21.48 20.89
C PRO A 119 -23.49 -20.88 21.84
N GLY A 120 -23.59 -19.59 22.14
CA GLY A 120 -22.68 -18.87 23.04
C GLY A 120 -21.42 -18.32 22.36
N GLU A 121 -21.33 -18.46 21.05
CA GLU A 121 -20.28 -17.82 20.24
C GLU A 121 -20.82 -16.68 19.40
N THR A 122 -19.95 -15.73 19.11
CA THR A 122 -20.23 -14.59 18.24
C THR A 122 -19.14 -14.44 17.19
N VAL A 123 -19.53 -14.01 15.98
CA VAL A 123 -18.63 -13.66 14.89
C VAL A 123 -18.53 -12.16 14.81
N ILE A 124 -17.34 -11.62 15.00
CA ILE A 124 -17.05 -10.20 14.84
C ILE A 124 -16.53 -9.97 13.42
N VAL A 125 -17.21 -9.11 12.67
CA VAL A 125 -16.83 -8.73 11.32
C VAL A 125 -16.01 -7.46 11.36
N ILE A 126 -14.81 -7.49 10.79
CA ILE A 126 -13.77 -6.49 11.00
C ILE A 126 -13.13 -6.14 9.67
N ARG A 127 -12.77 -4.87 9.50
CA ARG A 127 -11.86 -4.40 8.45
C ARG A 127 -10.62 -3.80 9.10
N VAL A 128 -9.45 -4.32 8.76
CA VAL A 128 -8.20 -3.98 9.44
C VAL A 128 -7.03 -3.95 8.46
N PRO A 129 -6.02 -3.07 8.65
CA PRO A 129 -4.79 -3.13 7.85
C PRO A 129 -4.10 -4.48 8.02
N TYR A 130 -3.72 -5.11 6.90
CA TYR A 130 -3.10 -6.45 6.93
C TYR A 130 -1.83 -6.49 7.77
N ALA A 131 -1.05 -5.40 7.78
CA ALA A 131 0.16 -5.30 8.58
C ALA A 131 -0.08 -5.52 10.08
N GLU A 132 -1.24 -5.15 10.60
CA GLU A 132 -1.59 -5.25 12.01
C GLU A 132 -1.99 -6.67 12.45
N ILE A 133 -2.26 -7.57 11.49
CA ILE A 133 -2.74 -8.92 11.78
C ILE A 133 -1.75 -10.04 11.45
N VAL A 134 -0.54 -9.71 11.04
CA VAL A 134 0.49 -10.71 10.65
C VAL A 134 0.75 -11.74 11.76
N ASN A 135 0.72 -11.31 13.03
CA ASN A 135 0.95 -12.17 14.19
C ASN A 135 -0.32 -12.39 15.04
N TYR A 136 -1.49 -12.09 14.50
CA TYR A 136 -2.74 -12.04 15.25
C TYR A 136 -3.14 -13.39 15.88
N THR A 137 -2.77 -14.51 15.28
CA THR A 137 -3.03 -15.85 15.83
C THR A 137 -2.56 -16.01 17.28
N ARG A 138 -1.35 -15.53 17.58
CA ARG A 138 -0.79 -15.61 18.93
C ARG A 138 -1.57 -14.76 19.90
N ASP A 139 -1.86 -13.54 19.49
CA ASP A 139 -2.53 -12.54 20.35
C ASP A 139 -3.98 -12.94 20.62
N LEU A 140 -4.69 -13.42 19.60
CA LEU A 140 -6.05 -13.95 19.75
C LEU A 140 -6.09 -15.13 20.73
N ARG A 141 -5.19 -16.11 20.57
CA ARG A 141 -5.11 -17.26 21.50
C ARG A 141 -4.84 -16.85 22.94
N SER A 142 -3.98 -15.85 23.13
CA SER A 142 -3.70 -15.31 24.46
C SER A 142 -4.92 -14.67 25.11
N MET A 143 -5.68 -13.88 24.34
CA MET A 143 -6.87 -13.18 24.83
C MET A 143 -8.04 -14.12 25.11
N THR A 144 -8.19 -15.18 24.30
CA THR A 144 -9.34 -16.08 24.34
C THR A 144 -9.04 -17.41 25.04
N ARG A 145 -7.90 -17.54 25.71
CA ARG A 145 -7.45 -18.80 26.32
C ARG A 145 -7.44 -19.97 25.34
N GLY A 146 -7.20 -19.69 24.07
CA GLY A 146 -7.18 -20.67 23.00
C GLY A 146 -8.52 -20.91 22.29
N ASN A 147 -9.64 -20.32 22.74
CA ASN A 147 -11.00 -20.55 22.23
C ASN A 147 -11.42 -19.55 21.14
N GLY A 148 -10.49 -19.00 20.38
CA GLY A 148 -10.79 -18.08 19.30
C GLY A 148 -10.22 -18.56 17.97
N SER A 149 -10.97 -18.36 16.91
CA SER A 149 -10.54 -18.60 15.52
C SER A 149 -10.81 -17.39 14.66
N TYR A 150 -10.08 -17.25 13.56
CA TYR A 150 -10.37 -16.21 12.60
C TYR A 150 -10.03 -16.64 11.17
N THR A 151 -10.74 -16.03 10.24
CA THR A 151 -10.45 -16.07 8.81
C THR A 151 -10.31 -14.66 8.28
N TYR A 152 -9.51 -14.45 7.25
CA TYR A 152 -9.39 -13.15 6.60
C TYR A 152 -9.21 -13.29 5.10
N GLN A 153 -9.59 -12.23 4.40
CA GLN A 153 -9.36 -12.07 2.96
C GLN A 153 -8.84 -10.65 2.70
N ILE A 154 -7.77 -10.52 1.92
CA ILE A 154 -7.29 -9.20 1.51
C ILE A 154 -8.29 -8.64 0.50
N ASN A 155 -8.87 -7.49 0.83
CA ASN A 155 -9.90 -6.85 0.04
C ASN A 155 -9.61 -5.35 -0.11
N GLY A 156 -8.93 -5.01 -1.21
CA GLY A 156 -8.61 -3.63 -1.55
C GLY A 156 -7.42 -3.03 -0.81
N TYR A 157 -7.26 -1.75 -1.01
CA TYR A 157 -6.19 -0.93 -0.45
C TYR A 157 -6.78 0.39 0.04
N GLU A 158 -6.24 0.92 1.13
CA GLU A 158 -6.60 2.24 1.64
C GLU A 158 -5.33 3.06 1.87
N GLN A 159 -5.46 4.37 1.86
CA GLN A 159 -4.34 5.26 2.13
C GLN A 159 -3.84 5.05 3.56
N ALA A 160 -2.54 4.85 3.71
CA ALA A 160 -1.91 4.77 5.02
C ALA A 160 -2.02 6.13 5.76
N PRO A 161 -2.25 6.14 7.06
CA PRO A 161 -2.19 7.35 7.87
C PRO A 161 -0.84 8.06 7.75
N GLY A 162 -0.82 9.39 7.94
CA GLY A 162 0.37 10.20 7.72
C GLY A 162 1.58 9.79 8.56
N ASP A 163 1.37 9.40 9.80
CA ASP A 163 2.39 8.89 10.71
C ASP A 163 2.99 7.56 10.24
N VAL A 164 2.15 6.64 9.75
CA VAL A 164 2.59 5.36 9.16
C VAL A 164 3.36 5.61 7.87
N GLN A 165 2.85 6.50 7.01
CA GLN A 165 3.54 6.88 5.77
C GLN A 165 4.92 7.48 6.06
N GLN A 166 5.02 8.42 7.00
CA GLN A 166 6.26 9.06 7.37
C GLN A 166 7.29 8.02 7.87
N LYS A 167 6.90 7.13 8.77
CA LYS A 167 7.76 6.06 9.27
C LYS A 167 8.31 5.17 8.15
N LEU A 168 7.45 4.74 7.21
CA LEU A 168 7.87 3.90 6.08
C LEU A 168 8.84 4.64 5.15
N VAL A 169 8.65 5.94 4.94
CA VAL A 169 9.56 6.78 4.15
C VAL A 169 10.91 6.91 4.82
N GLU A 170 10.94 7.17 6.13
CA GLU A 170 12.17 7.30 6.91
C GLU A 170 12.97 5.99 6.93
N GLU A 171 12.30 4.84 7.14
CA GLU A 171 12.91 3.52 7.09
C GLU A 171 13.53 3.22 5.72
N TYR A 172 12.84 3.57 4.64
CA TYR A 172 13.35 3.40 3.28
C TYR A 172 14.56 4.29 2.99
N GLN A 173 14.52 5.55 3.42
CA GLN A 173 15.65 6.47 3.27
C GLN A 173 16.87 6.00 4.06
N ALA A 174 16.68 5.52 5.29
CA ALA A 174 17.75 4.97 6.12
C ALA A 174 18.40 3.74 5.47
N SER A 175 17.61 2.84 4.89
CA SER A 175 18.13 1.65 4.19
C SER A 175 18.97 1.99 2.97
N ARG A 176 18.62 3.06 2.24
CA ARG A 176 19.39 3.53 1.07
C ARG A 176 20.71 4.20 1.41
N ASN A 177 20.81 4.80 2.59
CA ASN A 177 22.04 5.48 3.03
C ASN A 177 23.08 4.51 3.61
N GLN A 178 22.70 3.23 3.82
CA GLN A 178 23.59 2.18 4.34
C GLN A 178 24.19 1.28 3.24
N GLY A 179 23.80 1.42 2.00
CA GLY A 179 24.30 0.68 0.84
C GLY A 179 25.02 1.57 -0.17
#